data_234471a19fa7361145247fef34d584da
#
_entry.id   234471a19fa7361145247fef34d584da
#
_cell.length_a   1.000
_cell.length_b   1.000
_cell.length_c   1.000
_cell.angle_alpha   90.00
_cell.angle_beta   90.00
_cell.angle_gamma   90.00
#
_symmetry.space_group_name_H-M   'P 1'
#
loop_
_entity.id
_entity.type
_entity.pdbx_description
1 polymer ?
#
loop_
_entity_poly.entity_id
_entity_poly.type
_entity_poly.pdbx_seq_one_letter_code
_entity_poly.pdbx_strand_id
1 'polypeptide(L)'
;MKLTDILFYLLKHPRSDMPQRKLYFQWHRGFPQLYQNMAVRDDTFKLISPLAYNTNATFQLFNIIDDPYEKNDVSNRYPHKAKELKQSYEEWFAQNIAGLRDGYPYEIRIPNPDQLDIRLGRNEWKGPHTQFWSSMEANGYWDVEVTRAGNYSFSCFFQDTLPGNGLMKFRIGTHERVQKVEHDHKQQWEFEKIYLEPGKYKLESWFYCYWPEKEIYGPYAVNIILN
;
A
#
# COMPACT_ATOMS: atom_id res chain seq x y z
N MET A 1 18.69 -18.83 -10.03
CA MET A 1 18.45 -19.83 -8.97
C MET A 1 17.15 -19.46 -8.29
N LYS A 2 16.17 -20.36 -8.25
CA LYS A 2 14.86 -20.08 -7.62
C LYS A 2 15.02 -20.06 -6.09
N LEU A 3 14.16 -19.34 -5.40
CA LEU A 3 14.18 -19.24 -3.91
C LEU A 3 14.07 -20.63 -3.25
N THR A 4 13.29 -21.51 -3.86
CA THR A 4 13.14 -22.92 -3.46
C THR A 4 14.45 -23.69 -3.52
N ASP A 5 15.30 -23.44 -4.52
CA ASP A 5 16.58 -24.13 -4.69
C ASP A 5 17.58 -23.72 -3.62
N ILE A 6 17.56 -22.42 -3.25
CA ILE A 6 18.40 -21.87 -2.17
C ILE A 6 17.98 -22.47 -0.81
N LEU A 7 16.67 -22.45 -0.53
CA LEU A 7 16.16 -23.01 0.72
C LEU A 7 16.49 -24.50 0.85
N PHE A 8 16.30 -25.25 -0.23
CA PHE A 8 16.61 -26.69 -0.26
C PHE A 8 18.11 -26.98 -0.09
N TYR A 9 18.97 -26.14 -0.70
CA TYR A 9 20.42 -26.23 -0.51
C TYR A 9 20.82 -25.99 0.95
N LEU A 10 20.28 -24.95 1.59
CA LEU A 10 20.56 -24.61 2.99
C LEU A 10 20.07 -25.67 3.97
N LEU A 11 18.90 -26.28 3.71
CA LEU A 11 18.39 -27.39 4.52
C LEU A 11 19.29 -28.61 4.45
N LYS A 12 19.90 -28.86 3.29
CA LYS A 12 20.88 -29.97 3.11
C LYS A 12 22.26 -29.66 3.65
N HIS A 13 22.64 -28.39 3.71
CA HIS A 13 23.95 -27.91 4.09
C HIS A 13 23.87 -26.85 5.20
N PRO A 14 23.39 -27.21 6.41
CA PRO A 14 23.09 -26.23 7.46
C PRO A 14 24.31 -25.47 8.02
N ARG A 15 25.54 -25.91 7.66
CA ARG A 15 26.79 -25.25 8.02
C ARG A 15 27.44 -24.46 6.86
N SER A 16 26.78 -24.37 5.72
CA SER A 16 27.31 -23.56 4.60
C SER A 16 27.17 -22.07 4.91
N ASP A 17 28.26 -21.34 4.77
CA ASP A 17 28.23 -19.88 4.85
C ASP A 17 27.39 -19.34 3.72
N MET A 18 26.42 -18.51 4.06
CA MET A 18 25.66 -17.75 3.06
C MET A 18 26.58 -16.68 2.48
N PRO A 19 26.56 -16.49 1.15
CA PRO A 19 27.29 -15.38 0.57
C PRO A 19 26.78 -14.06 1.15
N GLN A 20 27.70 -13.15 1.43
CA GLN A 20 27.36 -11.81 1.91
C GLN A 20 26.34 -11.18 0.94
N ARG A 21 25.24 -10.68 1.49
CA ARG A 21 24.17 -10.09 0.72
C ARG A 21 23.67 -8.82 1.39
N LYS A 22 23.18 -7.90 0.58
CA LYS A 22 22.43 -6.74 1.07
C LYS A 22 20.95 -7.03 0.96
N LEU A 23 20.19 -6.68 2.00
CA LEU A 23 18.73 -6.75 2.03
C LEU A 23 18.19 -5.33 1.96
N TYR A 24 17.21 -5.13 1.09
CA TYR A 24 16.60 -3.84 0.84
C TYR A 24 15.15 -3.87 1.27
N PHE A 25 14.70 -2.81 1.93
CA PHE A 25 13.35 -2.66 2.43
C PHE A 25 12.81 -1.29 2.03
N GLN A 26 11.58 -1.28 1.56
CA GLN A 26 10.84 -0.08 1.20
C GLN A 26 9.42 -0.21 1.75
N TRP A 27 8.98 0.74 2.53
CA TRP A 27 7.58 0.83 2.92
C TRP A 27 6.98 2.15 2.43
N HIS A 28 5.87 2.07 1.74
CA HIS A 28 5.22 3.23 1.15
C HIS A 28 3.71 3.02 1.03
N ARG A 29 3.03 4.12 0.77
CA ARG A 29 1.65 4.16 0.31
C ARG A 29 1.61 4.85 -1.03
N GLY A 30 0.79 4.34 -1.95
CA GLY A 30 0.82 4.80 -3.32
C GLY A 30 2.15 4.46 -4.00
N PHE A 31 2.77 5.43 -4.66
CA PHE A 31 4.03 5.21 -5.38
C PHE A 31 5.24 5.35 -4.43
N PRO A 32 6.20 4.40 -4.43
CA PRO A 32 7.38 4.48 -3.57
C PRO A 32 8.29 5.66 -3.97
N GLN A 33 8.78 6.38 -2.98
CA GLN A 33 9.75 7.45 -3.15
C GLN A 33 11.12 7.02 -2.62
N LEU A 34 12.19 7.45 -3.28
CA LEU A 34 13.55 6.94 -3.11
C LEU A 34 14.01 6.77 -1.66
N TYR A 35 13.74 7.72 -0.77
CA TYR A 35 14.21 7.63 0.61
C TYR A 35 13.09 7.56 1.65
N GLN A 36 11.88 7.33 1.20
CA GLN A 36 10.73 7.25 2.09
C GLN A 36 10.68 5.89 2.79
N ASN A 37 10.79 5.89 4.12
CA ASN A 37 10.71 4.68 4.94
C ASN A 37 11.56 3.53 4.38
N MET A 38 12.80 3.83 4.02
CA MET A 38 13.72 2.85 3.47
C MET A 38 14.65 2.25 4.53
N ALA A 39 15.05 1.03 4.30
CA ALA A 39 16.20 0.45 4.97
C ALA A 39 17.03 -0.39 4.00
N VAL A 40 18.32 -0.41 4.22
CA VAL A 40 19.25 -1.35 3.60
C VAL A 40 20.19 -1.89 4.67
N ARG A 41 20.39 -3.20 4.67
CA ARG A 41 21.32 -3.84 5.60
C ARG A 41 22.25 -4.84 4.90
N ASP A 42 23.46 -4.95 5.41
CA ASP A 42 24.32 -6.13 5.25
C ASP A 42 24.31 -6.98 6.53
N ASP A 43 25.32 -7.81 6.72
CA ASP A 43 25.40 -8.70 7.88
C ASP A 43 25.69 -7.95 9.19
N THR A 44 26.29 -6.74 9.13
CA THR A 44 26.77 -5.99 10.30
C THR A 44 26.05 -4.67 10.49
N PHE A 45 25.76 -3.95 9.39
CA PHE A 45 25.22 -2.60 9.46
C PHE A 45 23.85 -2.50 8.79
N LYS A 46 23.03 -1.62 9.35
CA LYS A 46 21.72 -1.23 8.78
C LYS A 46 21.67 0.30 8.66
N LEU A 47 21.40 0.77 7.46
CA LEU A 47 21.10 2.18 7.18
C LEU A 47 19.59 2.33 7.00
N ILE A 48 19.02 3.33 7.67
CA ILE A 48 17.59 3.66 7.52
C ILE A 48 17.41 5.14 7.17
N SER A 49 16.28 5.42 6.52
CA SER A 49 15.67 6.74 6.44
C SER A 49 14.20 6.64 6.81
N PRO A 50 13.80 7.11 8.01
CA PRO A 50 12.44 6.96 8.53
C PRO A 50 11.45 7.99 7.99
N LEU A 51 11.85 8.83 7.03
CA LEU A 51 11.03 9.92 6.54
C LEU A 51 9.77 9.45 5.82
N ALA A 52 8.63 9.87 6.37
CA ALA A 52 7.35 9.56 5.78
C ALA A 52 7.07 10.36 4.48
N TYR A 53 7.21 11.67 4.45
CA TYR A 53 6.70 12.49 3.33
C TYR A 53 7.46 13.79 3.10
N ASN A 54 8.73 13.94 3.53
CA ASN A 54 9.43 15.22 3.45
C ASN A 54 10.78 15.18 2.74
N THR A 55 11.14 16.33 2.21
CA THR A 55 12.18 16.57 1.22
C THR A 55 13.63 16.44 1.74
N ASN A 56 13.86 16.40 3.03
CA ASN A 56 15.19 16.29 3.61
C ASN A 56 15.39 14.93 4.28
N ALA A 57 15.80 13.95 3.49
CA ALA A 57 16.10 12.62 4.00
C ALA A 57 17.24 12.67 5.03
N THR A 58 16.95 12.28 6.25
CA THR A 58 17.96 12.01 7.28
C THR A 58 18.28 10.52 7.27
N PHE A 59 19.56 10.20 7.41
CA PHE A 59 20.02 8.82 7.41
C PHE A 59 20.65 8.50 8.75
N GLN A 60 20.31 7.32 9.27
CA GLN A 60 20.89 6.78 10.50
C GLN A 60 21.52 5.42 10.20
N LEU A 61 22.70 5.16 10.75
CA LEU A 61 23.41 3.91 10.60
C LEU A 61 23.53 3.21 11.94
N PHE A 62 23.21 1.93 11.98
CA PHE A 62 23.29 1.10 13.17
C PHE A 62 24.21 -0.11 12.94
N ASN A 63 25.05 -0.43 13.92
CA ASN A 63 25.72 -1.72 13.97
C ASN A 63 24.78 -2.74 14.64
N ILE A 64 24.10 -3.54 13.85
CA ILE A 64 23.06 -4.45 14.34
C ILE A 64 23.58 -5.71 15.05
N ILE A 65 24.92 -5.93 15.05
CA ILE A 65 25.56 -6.98 15.85
C ILE A 65 25.71 -6.51 17.28
N ASP A 66 26.25 -5.30 17.49
CA ASP A 66 26.54 -4.75 18.81
C ASP A 66 25.32 -4.05 19.42
N ASP A 67 24.44 -3.52 18.57
CA ASP A 67 23.23 -2.78 18.94
C ASP A 67 22.00 -3.33 18.17
N PRO A 68 21.49 -4.51 18.52
CA PRO A 68 20.34 -5.12 17.85
C PRO A 68 19.01 -4.36 18.03
N TYR A 69 18.99 -3.41 18.95
CA TYR A 69 17.81 -2.55 19.20
C TYR A 69 17.90 -1.17 18.53
N GLU A 70 18.94 -0.93 17.72
CA GLU A 70 19.08 0.29 16.91
C GLU A 70 18.98 1.60 17.74
N LYS A 71 19.63 1.64 18.91
CA LYS A 71 19.57 2.78 19.82
C LYS A 71 20.64 3.84 19.55
N ASN A 72 21.77 3.45 18.96
CA ASN A 72 22.95 4.29 18.81
C ASN A 72 23.25 4.50 17.33
N ASP A 73 23.00 5.70 16.84
CA ASP A 73 23.39 6.09 15.48
C ASP A 73 24.92 6.24 15.39
N VAL A 74 25.53 5.42 14.58
CA VAL A 74 26.98 5.40 14.33
C VAL A 74 27.37 5.99 12.97
N SER A 75 26.48 6.69 12.30
CA SER A 75 26.71 7.27 10.96
C SER A 75 27.92 8.19 10.92
N ASN A 76 28.12 9.00 11.96
CA ASN A 76 29.29 9.87 12.11
C ASN A 76 30.60 9.10 12.33
N ARG A 77 30.54 7.92 12.94
CA ARG A 77 31.69 7.05 13.18
C ARG A 77 32.11 6.26 11.94
N TYR A 78 31.13 5.90 11.11
CA TYR A 78 31.31 5.09 9.89
C TYR A 78 30.73 5.77 8.64
N PRO A 79 31.17 7.00 8.28
CA PRO A 79 30.57 7.77 7.19
C PRO A 79 30.72 7.09 5.82
N HIS A 80 31.84 6.37 5.61
CA HIS A 80 32.06 5.62 4.37
C HIS A 80 31.08 4.46 4.21
N LYS A 81 30.76 3.78 5.34
CA LYS A 81 29.79 2.67 5.34
C LYS A 81 28.36 3.16 5.10
N ALA A 82 27.98 4.27 5.72
CA ALA A 82 26.70 4.92 5.47
C ALA A 82 26.56 5.31 3.98
N LYS A 83 27.60 5.88 3.38
CA LYS A 83 27.61 6.24 1.96
C LYS A 83 27.52 5.01 1.05
N GLU A 84 28.26 3.95 1.37
CA GLU A 84 28.23 2.68 0.62
C GLU A 84 26.82 2.06 0.58
N LEU A 85 26.19 1.94 1.75
CA LEU A 85 24.84 1.38 1.87
C LEU A 85 23.80 2.26 1.18
N LYS A 86 23.93 3.59 1.32
CA LYS A 86 23.05 4.55 0.64
C LYS A 86 23.13 4.39 -0.88
N GLN A 87 24.34 4.39 -1.44
CA GLN A 87 24.55 4.21 -2.89
C GLN A 87 23.99 2.87 -3.36
N SER A 88 24.24 1.80 -2.62
CA SER A 88 23.70 0.47 -2.95
C SER A 88 22.17 0.45 -2.96
N TYR A 89 21.51 1.20 -2.05
CA TYR A 89 20.05 1.33 -2.06
C TYR A 89 19.56 2.14 -3.26
N GLU A 90 20.25 3.23 -3.63
CA GLU A 90 19.92 4.06 -4.80
C GLU A 90 19.96 3.23 -6.11
N GLU A 91 21.00 2.42 -6.27
CA GLU A 91 21.16 1.51 -7.41
C GLU A 91 20.03 0.46 -7.44
N TRP A 92 19.75 -0.16 -6.30
CA TRP A 92 18.65 -1.12 -6.19
C TRP A 92 17.30 -0.48 -6.51
N PHE A 93 17.02 0.71 -5.98
CA PHE A 93 15.78 1.44 -6.21
C PHE A 93 15.62 1.79 -7.70
N ALA A 94 16.66 2.30 -8.32
CA ALA A 94 16.66 2.66 -9.74
C ALA A 94 16.37 1.44 -10.64
N GLN A 95 16.96 0.29 -10.31
CA GLN A 95 16.80 -0.94 -11.10
C GLN A 95 15.45 -1.63 -10.89
N ASN A 96 14.90 -1.58 -9.68
CA ASN A 96 13.75 -2.41 -9.32
C ASN A 96 12.44 -1.62 -9.15
N ILE A 97 12.52 -0.33 -8.82
CA ILE A 97 11.35 0.47 -8.47
C ILE A 97 11.07 1.60 -9.46
N ALA A 98 12.10 2.36 -9.84
CA ALA A 98 11.92 3.53 -10.70
C ALA A 98 11.32 3.18 -12.07
N GLY A 99 11.62 2.00 -12.60
CA GLY A 99 11.07 1.49 -13.87
C GLY A 99 9.60 1.02 -13.78
N LEU A 100 9.05 0.88 -12.57
CA LEU A 100 7.66 0.43 -12.38
C LEU A 100 6.63 1.57 -12.48
N ARG A 101 7.09 2.81 -12.74
CA ARG A 101 6.28 4.01 -12.60
C ARG A 101 4.98 4.02 -13.39
N ASP A 102 4.96 3.41 -14.58
CA ASP A 102 3.83 3.45 -15.50
C ASP A 102 2.76 2.37 -15.25
N GLY A 103 2.98 1.47 -14.30
CA GLY A 103 2.06 0.38 -13.97
C GLY A 103 2.04 -0.01 -12.50
N TYR A 104 2.65 0.80 -11.63
CA TYR A 104 2.73 0.48 -10.22
C TYR A 104 1.88 1.45 -9.36
N PRO A 105 1.21 0.96 -8.30
CA PRO A 105 0.92 -0.44 -8.04
C PRO A 105 0.03 -1.03 -9.13
N TYR A 106 0.19 -2.33 -9.39
CA TYR A 106 -0.60 -3.04 -10.40
C TYR A 106 -2.10 -3.00 -10.08
N GLU A 107 -2.92 -3.14 -11.12
CA GLU A 107 -4.35 -3.30 -10.95
C GLU A 107 -4.65 -4.57 -10.16
N ILE A 108 -5.63 -4.50 -9.28
CA ILE A 108 -6.07 -5.64 -8.48
C ILE A 108 -7.09 -6.41 -9.31
N ARG A 109 -6.80 -7.68 -9.60
CA ARG A 109 -7.70 -8.54 -10.39
C ARG A 109 -8.93 -8.94 -9.61
N ILE A 110 -10.10 -8.72 -10.21
CA ILE A 110 -11.41 -9.05 -9.66
C ILE A 110 -12.28 -9.82 -10.69
N PRO A 111 -12.85 -11.00 -10.37
CA PRO A 111 -12.45 -11.81 -9.23
C PRO A 111 -11.03 -12.36 -9.41
N ASN A 112 -10.41 -12.73 -8.31
CA ASN A 112 -9.22 -13.56 -8.37
C ASN A 112 -9.65 -14.97 -8.86
N PRO A 113 -8.87 -15.65 -9.72
CA PRO A 113 -9.20 -16.99 -10.20
C PRO A 113 -9.56 -18.00 -9.11
N ASP A 114 -8.92 -17.85 -7.94
CA ASP A 114 -9.08 -18.77 -6.81
C ASP A 114 -10.06 -18.25 -5.74
N GLN A 115 -10.61 -17.04 -5.90
CA GLN A 115 -11.44 -16.39 -4.88
C GLN A 115 -12.46 -15.45 -5.52
N LEU A 116 -13.76 -15.74 -5.35
CA LEU A 116 -14.86 -14.94 -5.92
C LEU A 116 -15.16 -13.66 -5.13
N ASP A 117 -14.78 -13.62 -3.85
CA ASP A 117 -14.88 -12.46 -2.98
C ASP A 117 -13.50 -11.86 -2.71
N ILE A 118 -13.37 -10.56 -2.83
CA ILE A 118 -12.12 -9.82 -2.63
C ILE A 118 -12.39 -8.67 -1.70
N ARG A 119 -11.48 -8.48 -0.74
CA ARG A 119 -11.48 -7.32 0.14
C ARG A 119 -10.31 -6.40 -0.20
N LEU A 120 -10.63 -5.20 -0.66
CA LEU A 120 -9.67 -4.12 -0.87
C LEU A 120 -9.57 -3.28 0.40
N GLY A 121 -8.36 -2.99 0.84
CA GLY A 121 -8.09 -2.12 1.98
C GLY A 121 -7.49 -0.78 1.55
N ARG A 122 -7.27 0.09 2.53
CA ARG A 122 -6.61 1.38 2.29
C ARG A 122 -5.13 1.25 1.93
N ASN A 123 -4.52 0.08 2.12
CA ASN A 123 -3.13 -0.14 1.75
C ASN A 123 -2.91 -0.08 0.23
N GLU A 124 -3.92 -0.46 -0.54
CA GLU A 124 -3.90 -0.47 -2.00
C GLU A 124 -4.43 0.82 -2.62
N TRP A 125 -4.79 1.81 -1.80
CA TRP A 125 -5.31 3.09 -2.28
C TRP A 125 -4.28 3.89 -3.06
N LYS A 126 -4.77 4.53 -4.10
CA LYS A 126 -4.08 5.56 -4.88
C LYS A 126 -4.76 6.92 -4.70
N GLY A 127 -4.02 7.98 -4.94
CA GLY A 127 -4.53 9.35 -4.89
C GLY A 127 -3.81 10.23 -3.87
N PRO A 128 -4.04 11.56 -3.92
CA PRO A 128 -3.28 12.53 -3.16
C PRO A 128 -3.53 12.49 -1.64
N HIS A 129 -4.68 11.96 -1.21
CA HIS A 129 -5.07 11.93 0.21
C HIS A 129 -4.82 10.57 0.88
N THR A 130 -4.16 9.63 0.21
CA THR A 130 -3.85 8.29 0.76
C THR A 130 -2.88 8.33 1.92
N GLN A 131 -2.10 9.39 2.07
CA GLN A 131 -1.20 9.60 3.21
C GLN A 131 -1.93 9.72 4.56
N PHE A 132 -3.20 10.12 4.55
CA PHE A 132 -4.04 10.27 5.75
C PHE A 132 -4.86 9.02 6.07
N TRP A 133 -4.39 7.88 5.68
CA TRP A 133 -5.09 6.59 5.72
C TRP A 133 -5.73 6.21 7.07
N SER A 134 -5.21 6.72 8.18
CA SER A 134 -5.75 6.50 9.53
C SER A 134 -6.89 7.46 9.87
N SER A 135 -7.07 8.55 9.11
CA SER A 135 -8.18 9.47 9.29
C SER A 135 -9.42 9.00 8.53
N MET A 136 -10.61 9.29 9.05
CA MET A 136 -11.86 9.10 8.31
C MET A 136 -11.94 10.00 7.08
N GLU A 137 -11.34 11.18 7.11
CA GLU A 137 -11.27 12.15 6.02
C GLU A 137 -10.36 11.69 4.85
N ALA A 138 -9.62 10.58 5.05
CA ALA A 138 -8.82 10.00 3.98
C ALA A 138 -9.72 9.54 2.84
N ASN A 139 -9.33 9.87 1.61
CA ASN A 139 -10.01 9.45 0.41
C ASN A 139 -9.02 9.00 -0.66
N GLY A 140 -9.39 7.97 -1.41
CA GLY A 140 -8.57 7.40 -2.46
C GLY A 140 -9.40 6.59 -3.44
N TYR A 141 -8.71 5.92 -4.34
CA TYR A 141 -9.31 5.02 -5.31
C TYR A 141 -8.45 3.76 -5.46
N TRP A 142 -9.05 2.71 -6.00
CA TRP A 142 -8.36 1.50 -6.40
C TRP A 142 -8.38 1.37 -7.92
N ASP A 143 -7.26 0.97 -8.51
CA ASP A 143 -7.24 0.49 -9.89
C ASP A 143 -7.50 -1.02 -9.86
N VAL A 144 -8.56 -1.44 -10.53
CA VAL A 144 -8.98 -2.83 -10.59
C VAL A 144 -9.03 -3.32 -12.04
N GLU A 145 -8.64 -4.57 -12.25
CA GLU A 145 -8.80 -5.28 -13.51
C GLU A 145 -9.93 -6.31 -13.35
N VAL A 146 -11.08 -6.04 -13.97
CA VAL A 146 -12.15 -7.01 -14.07
C VAL A 146 -11.72 -8.11 -15.04
N THR A 147 -11.62 -9.34 -14.57
CA THR A 147 -11.14 -10.49 -15.36
C THR A 147 -12.29 -11.33 -15.95
N ARG A 148 -13.52 -11.15 -15.44
CA ARG A 148 -14.69 -11.91 -15.84
C ARG A 148 -15.92 -11.01 -15.91
N ALA A 149 -16.66 -11.06 -17.02
CA ALA A 149 -17.93 -10.37 -17.16
C ALA A 149 -18.97 -10.90 -16.17
N GLY A 150 -19.79 -10.03 -15.60
CA GLY A 150 -20.88 -10.42 -14.71
C GLY A 150 -21.43 -9.29 -13.86
N ASN A 151 -22.37 -9.66 -12.99
CA ASN A 151 -22.94 -8.74 -12.01
C ASN A 151 -22.10 -8.77 -10.73
N TYR A 152 -21.64 -7.60 -10.31
CA TYR A 152 -20.84 -7.44 -9.12
C TYR A 152 -21.63 -6.72 -8.03
N SER A 153 -21.37 -7.10 -6.79
CA SER A 153 -21.82 -6.39 -5.59
C SER A 153 -20.61 -5.84 -4.84
N PHE A 154 -20.76 -4.63 -4.30
CA PHE A 154 -19.73 -3.91 -3.58
C PHE A 154 -20.24 -3.50 -2.21
N SER A 155 -19.53 -3.89 -1.15
CA SER A 155 -19.83 -3.48 0.22
C SER A 155 -18.72 -2.56 0.72
N CYS A 156 -19.05 -1.31 0.97
CA CYS A 156 -18.12 -0.29 1.45
C CYS A 156 -18.21 -0.18 2.96
N PHE A 157 -17.08 -0.38 3.66
CA PHE A 157 -16.99 -0.35 5.12
C PHE A 157 -16.26 0.90 5.58
N PHE A 158 -16.84 1.62 6.53
CA PHE A 158 -16.22 2.76 7.20
C PHE A 158 -15.70 2.35 8.57
N GLN A 159 -14.67 3.03 9.05
CA GLN A 159 -14.07 2.73 10.35
C GLN A 159 -14.99 3.05 11.50
N ASP A 160 -15.73 4.17 11.38
CA ASP A 160 -16.72 4.65 12.32
C ASP A 160 -18.03 4.98 11.62
N THR A 161 -19.05 5.33 12.41
CA THR A 161 -20.31 5.85 11.87
C THR A 161 -20.10 7.17 11.14
N LEU A 162 -20.77 7.32 10.02
CA LEU A 162 -20.66 8.54 9.21
C LEU A 162 -21.27 9.73 9.95
N PRO A 163 -20.58 10.90 9.98
CA PRO A 163 -21.09 12.07 10.67
C PRO A 163 -22.18 12.75 9.87
N GLY A 164 -23.30 13.05 10.51
CA GLY A 164 -24.32 13.92 9.96
C GLY A 164 -25.04 13.41 8.71
N ASN A 165 -25.50 14.35 7.91
CA ASN A 165 -26.25 14.11 6.68
C ASN A 165 -25.39 14.29 5.45
N GLY A 166 -25.61 13.47 4.43
CA GLY A 166 -24.78 13.55 3.24
C GLY A 166 -25.21 12.62 2.11
N LEU A 167 -24.28 12.40 1.20
CA LEU A 167 -24.44 11.53 0.05
C LEU A 167 -23.33 10.47 0.08
N MET A 168 -23.73 9.22 0.18
CA MET A 168 -22.85 8.11 -0.07
C MET A 168 -22.73 7.89 -1.58
N LYS A 169 -21.53 8.01 -2.11
CA LYS A 169 -21.24 7.91 -3.54
C LYS A 169 -20.34 6.73 -3.81
N PHE A 170 -20.62 6.05 -4.92
CA PHE A 170 -19.85 4.94 -5.43
C PHE A 170 -19.69 5.11 -6.94
N ARG A 171 -18.50 4.87 -7.46
CA ARG A 171 -18.21 4.91 -8.89
C ARG A 171 -17.22 3.81 -9.27
N ILE A 172 -17.53 3.11 -10.36
CA ILE A 172 -16.62 2.20 -11.04
C ILE A 172 -16.74 2.39 -12.55
N GLY A 173 -15.68 2.90 -13.19
CA GLY A 173 -15.73 3.33 -14.58
C GLY A 173 -16.81 4.37 -14.82
N THR A 174 -17.78 4.04 -15.69
CA THR A 174 -18.94 4.89 -16.00
C THR A 174 -20.14 4.66 -15.09
N HIS A 175 -20.12 3.62 -14.27
CA HIS A 175 -21.23 3.34 -13.34
C HIS A 175 -21.11 4.20 -12.08
N GLU A 176 -22.12 5.02 -11.85
CA GLU A 176 -22.23 5.82 -10.63
C GLU A 176 -23.51 5.45 -9.86
N ARG A 177 -23.41 5.42 -8.55
CA ARG A 177 -24.51 5.23 -7.60
C ARG A 177 -24.41 6.25 -6.50
N VAL A 178 -25.56 6.78 -6.10
CA VAL A 178 -25.67 7.78 -5.02
C VAL A 178 -26.80 7.35 -4.09
N GLN A 179 -26.51 7.32 -2.80
CA GLN A 179 -27.50 7.03 -1.74
C GLN A 179 -27.50 8.19 -0.76
N LYS A 180 -28.69 8.67 -0.39
CA LYS A 180 -28.84 9.72 0.63
C LYS A 180 -28.63 9.10 2.00
N VAL A 181 -27.90 9.81 2.86
CA VAL A 181 -27.61 9.43 4.24
C VAL A 181 -28.25 10.47 5.14
N GLU A 182 -29.13 10.04 6.02
CA GLU A 182 -29.81 10.88 7.01
C GLU A 182 -29.63 10.25 8.39
N HIS A 183 -28.65 10.75 9.18
CA HIS A 183 -28.36 10.30 10.55
C HIS A 183 -28.37 8.77 10.74
N ASP A 184 -27.84 8.07 9.75
CA ASP A 184 -27.78 6.63 9.74
C ASP A 184 -26.51 6.16 10.47
N HIS A 185 -26.67 5.36 11.52
CA HIS A 185 -25.54 4.79 12.28
C HIS A 185 -24.88 3.59 11.61
N LYS A 186 -25.10 3.40 10.31
CA LYS A 186 -24.47 2.33 9.56
C LYS A 186 -22.99 2.62 9.31
N GLN A 187 -22.21 1.55 9.32
CA GLN A 187 -20.81 1.54 8.93
C GLN A 187 -20.59 0.83 7.58
N GLN A 188 -21.66 0.29 7.00
CA GLN A 188 -21.59 -0.49 5.76
C GLN A 188 -22.65 0.00 4.76
N TRP A 189 -22.23 0.14 3.51
CA TRP A 189 -23.05 0.58 2.39
C TRP A 189 -22.89 -0.36 1.22
N GLU A 190 -24.01 -0.80 0.62
CA GLU A 190 -24.02 -1.80 -0.42
C GLU A 190 -24.47 -1.21 -1.76
N PHE A 191 -23.78 -1.64 -2.83
CA PHE A 191 -24.09 -1.32 -4.22
C PHE A 191 -24.11 -2.62 -5.01
N GLU A 192 -25.31 -3.05 -5.39
CA GLU A 192 -25.52 -4.34 -6.01
C GLU A 192 -25.82 -4.23 -7.50
N LYS A 193 -25.68 -5.38 -8.20
CA LYS A 193 -26.09 -5.58 -9.60
C LYS A 193 -25.44 -4.60 -10.56
N ILE A 194 -24.16 -4.35 -10.38
CA ILE A 194 -23.37 -3.57 -11.31
C ILE A 194 -22.73 -4.52 -12.30
N TYR A 195 -23.24 -4.52 -13.53
CA TYR A 195 -22.68 -5.34 -14.59
C TYR A 195 -21.37 -4.73 -15.09
N LEU A 196 -20.31 -5.54 -15.12
CA LEU A 196 -19.00 -5.14 -15.62
C LEU A 196 -18.51 -6.13 -16.67
N GLU A 197 -17.94 -5.58 -17.74
CA GLU A 197 -17.16 -6.32 -18.72
C GLU A 197 -15.71 -6.46 -18.28
N PRO A 198 -14.95 -7.44 -18.82
CA PRO A 198 -13.51 -7.49 -18.60
C PRO A 198 -12.83 -6.20 -19.02
N GLY A 199 -11.95 -5.67 -18.17
CA GLY A 199 -11.25 -4.42 -18.42
C GLY A 199 -10.69 -3.78 -17.18
N LYS A 200 -10.01 -2.65 -17.38
CA LYS A 200 -9.41 -1.85 -16.30
C LYS A 200 -10.35 -0.74 -15.88
N TYR A 201 -10.54 -0.62 -14.57
CA TYR A 201 -11.47 0.32 -13.97
C TYR A 201 -10.83 1.06 -12.80
N LYS A 202 -11.27 2.28 -12.61
CA LYS A 202 -11.06 3.04 -11.38
C LYS A 202 -12.28 2.84 -10.49
N LEU A 203 -12.06 2.30 -9.29
CA LEU A 203 -13.08 2.13 -8.25
C LEU A 203 -12.92 3.24 -7.22
N GLU A 204 -13.97 3.98 -6.97
CA GLU A 204 -14.03 5.07 -6.00
C GLU A 204 -15.29 4.94 -5.14
N SER A 205 -15.14 5.22 -3.86
CA SER A 205 -16.29 5.32 -2.96
C SER A 205 -16.00 6.35 -1.90
N TRP A 206 -16.97 7.18 -1.60
CA TRP A 206 -16.83 8.23 -0.59
C TRP A 206 -18.19 8.68 -0.07
N PHE A 207 -18.21 9.11 1.19
CA PHE A 207 -19.30 9.83 1.78
C PHE A 207 -18.98 11.33 1.71
N TYR A 208 -19.88 12.11 1.10
CA TYR A 208 -19.83 13.56 1.11
C TYR A 208 -20.81 14.06 2.16
N CYS A 209 -20.27 14.52 3.29
CA CYS A 209 -21.02 15.20 4.33
C CYS A 209 -21.34 16.63 3.89
N TYR A 210 -22.57 17.07 4.03
CA TYR A 210 -22.93 18.46 3.75
C TYR A 210 -23.45 19.19 5.00
N TRP A 211 -23.61 18.48 6.11
CA TRP A 211 -23.97 19.03 7.39
C TRP A 211 -23.53 18.07 8.52
N PRO A 212 -22.89 18.53 9.63
CA PRO A 212 -22.63 19.94 9.97
C PRO A 212 -21.46 20.57 9.19
N GLU A 213 -20.50 19.78 8.71
CA GLU A 213 -19.32 20.27 8.00
C GLU A 213 -19.22 19.64 6.62
N LYS A 214 -18.70 20.40 5.65
CA LYS A 214 -18.53 19.91 4.28
C LYS A 214 -17.22 19.13 4.17
N GLU A 215 -17.29 17.84 4.39
CA GLU A 215 -16.13 16.95 4.40
C GLU A 215 -16.36 15.70 3.53
N ILE A 216 -15.26 15.06 3.16
CA ILE A 216 -15.25 13.82 2.39
C ILE A 216 -14.59 12.73 3.23
N TYR A 217 -15.28 11.61 3.36
CA TYR A 217 -14.83 10.43 4.09
C TYR A 217 -14.74 9.25 3.13
N GLY A 218 -13.60 8.57 3.12
CA GLY A 218 -13.41 7.36 2.32
C GLY A 218 -13.65 6.09 3.14
N PRO A 219 -14.07 4.99 2.51
CA PRO A 219 -14.24 3.72 3.20
C PRO A 219 -12.89 3.17 3.67
N TYR A 220 -12.93 2.43 4.77
CA TYR A 220 -11.77 1.68 5.26
C TYR A 220 -11.45 0.47 4.39
N ALA A 221 -12.49 -0.17 3.87
CA ALA A 221 -12.37 -1.30 2.96
C ALA A 221 -13.58 -1.41 2.03
N VAL A 222 -13.39 -2.12 0.92
CA VAL A 222 -14.47 -2.51 0.00
C VAL A 222 -14.39 -4.01 -0.24
N ASN A 223 -15.48 -4.73 0.03
CA ASN A 223 -15.63 -6.11 -0.41
C ASN A 223 -16.30 -6.14 -1.78
N ILE A 224 -15.82 -7.01 -2.65
CA ILE A 224 -16.28 -7.18 -4.02
C ILE A 224 -16.65 -8.65 -4.22
N ILE A 225 -17.85 -8.90 -4.69
CA ILE A 225 -18.37 -10.24 -4.94
C ILE A 225 -18.91 -10.31 -6.37
N LEU A 226 -18.51 -11.31 -7.13
CA LEU A 226 -19.15 -11.69 -8.39
C LEU A 226 -20.35 -12.59 -8.08
N ASN A 227 -21.56 -12.16 -8.47
CA ASN A 227 -22.82 -12.88 -8.25
C ASN A 227 -23.13 -13.90 -9.36
#